data_e5d02f780491782af8c6cd8842e7a87f
#
_entry.id   e5d02f780491782af8c6cd8842e7a87f
#
_cell.length_a   1.000
_cell.length_b   1.000
_cell.length_c   1.000
_cell.angle_alpha   90.00
_cell.angle_beta   90.00
_cell.angle_gamma   90.00
#
_symmetry.space_group_name_H-M   'P 1'
#
loop_
_entity.id
_entity.type
_entity.pdbx_description
1 polymer ?
#
loop_
_entity_poly.entity_id
_entity_poly.type
_entity_poly.pdbx_seq_one_letter_code
_entity_poly.pdbx_strand_id
1 'polypeptide(L)'
;MKRKVCAETSVVSYLTARPSKTIIGPAHQQITLAWWETRNEYELLVSLAVLRECGAGDPDAAEKRMAVLADVPLLLITEQALHIAESLVGHGILPLKAAEDALHIAVATVSGMDYLLTWNCRHIANPEIQRCIAE
;
A
#
# COMPACT_ATOMS: atom_id res chain seq x y z
N MET A 1 -15.79 -16.93 -3.55
CA MET A 1 -15.15 -16.06 -2.53
C MET A 1 -14.34 -14.98 -3.22
N LYS A 2 -14.45 -13.77 -2.72
CA LYS A 2 -13.64 -12.67 -3.25
C LYS A 2 -12.21 -12.74 -2.71
N ARG A 3 -11.24 -12.40 -3.54
CA ARG A 3 -9.86 -12.27 -3.13
C ARG A 3 -9.68 -11.03 -2.25
N LYS A 4 -8.87 -11.14 -1.22
CA LYS A 4 -8.58 -10.05 -0.29
C LYS A 4 -7.41 -9.23 -0.82
N VAL A 5 -7.63 -7.93 -1.01
CA VAL A 5 -6.62 -7.01 -1.53
C VAL A 5 -6.39 -5.90 -0.52
N CYS A 6 -5.14 -5.69 -0.16
CA CYS A 6 -4.71 -4.55 0.65
C CYS A 6 -4.10 -3.52 -0.30
N ALA A 7 -4.66 -2.31 -0.32
CA ALA A 7 -4.12 -1.21 -1.13
C ALA A 7 -3.12 -0.40 -0.31
N GLU A 8 -1.95 -0.17 -0.88
CA GLU A 8 -0.89 0.63 -0.27
C GLU A 8 -1.04 2.10 -0.67
N THR A 9 -0.44 3.01 0.07
CA THR A 9 -0.60 4.47 -0.06
C THR A 9 -0.42 4.99 -1.48
N SER A 10 0.52 4.44 -2.25
CA SER A 10 0.77 4.89 -3.62
C SER A 10 -0.46 4.76 -4.52
N VAL A 11 -1.27 3.72 -4.31
CA VAL A 11 -2.51 3.51 -5.06
C VAL A 11 -3.50 4.64 -4.75
N VAL A 12 -3.69 4.95 -3.47
CA VAL A 12 -4.59 6.01 -3.03
C VAL A 12 -4.13 7.37 -3.58
N SER A 13 -2.84 7.60 -3.55
CA SER A 13 -2.25 8.85 -4.05
C SER A 13 -2.55 9.05 -5.54
N TYR A 14 -2.42 8.00 -6.36
CA TYR A 14 -2.76 8.11 -7.78
C TYR A 14 -4.25 8.31 -8.03
N LEU A 15 -5.12 7.73 -7.21
CA LEU A 15 -6.57 7.93 -7.35
C LEU A 15 -6.97 9.39 -7.15
N THR A 16 -6.27 10.11 -6.29
CA THR A 16 -6.64 11.47 -5.88
C THR A 16 -5.71 12.54 -6.43
N ALA A 17 -4.64 12.16 -7.11
CA ALA A 17 -3.62 13.09 -7.59
C ALA A 17 -4.17 14.02 -8.68
N ARG A 18 -3.62 15.22 -8.72
CA ARG A 18 -3.85 16.14 -9.84
C ARG A 18 -3.13 15.58 -11.07
N PRO A 19 -3.66 15.83 -12.29
CA PRO A 19 -2.97 15.39 -13.50
C PRO A 19 -1.53 15.89 -13.53
N SER A 20 -0.60 14.96 -13.75
CA SER A 20 0.82 15.25 -13.83
C SER A 20 1.17 15.74 -15.25
N LYS A 21 2.21 16.58 -15.35
CA LYS A 21 2.74 17.02 -16.64
C LYS A 21 3.65 15.97 -17.28
N THR A 22 4.01 14.91 -16.56
CA THR A 22 4.81 13.82 -17.09
C THR A 22 3.92 12.77 -17.72
N ILE A 23 4.47 11.97 -18.66
CA ILE A 23 3.73 10.90 -19.32
C ILE A 23 3.44 9.74 -18.36
N ILE A 24 4.39 9.44 -17.49
CA ILE A 24 4.31 8.28 -16.57
C ILE A 24 3.22 8.46 -15.52
N GLY A 25 3.12 9.64 -14.92
CA GLY A 25 2.13 9.93 -13.90
C GLY A 25 0.67 9.73 -14.37
N PRO A 26 0.27 10.36 -15.49
CA PRO A 26 -1.08 10.15 -16.04
C PRO A 26 -1.36 8.70 -16.43
N ALA A 27 -0.37 7.97 -16.95
CA ALA A 27 -0.54 6.57 -17.31
C ALA A 27 -0.82 5.72 -16.07
N HIS A 28 -0.07 5.90 -14.99
CA HIS A 28 -0.30 5.22 -13.72
C HIS A 28 -1.66 5.57 -13.15
N GLN A 29 -2.05 6.83 -13.21
CA GLN A 29 -3.35 7.29 -12.72
C GLN A 29 -4.49 6.62 -13.48
N GLN A 30 -4.42 6.55 -14.80
CA GLN A 30 -5.44 5.91 -15.62
C GLN A 30 -5.60 4.43 -15.28
N ILE A 31 -4.50 3.71 -15.15
CA ILE A 31 -4.51 2.30 -14.78
C ILE A 31 -5.13 2.13 -13.39
N THR A 32 -4.76 2.99 -12.45
CA THR A 32 -5.28 2.95 -11.08
C THR A 32 -6.79 3.22 -11.05
N LEU A 33 -7.26 4.21 -11.77
CA LEU A 33 -8.69 4.52 -11.88
C LEU A 33 -9.47 3.38 -12.51
N ALA A 34 -8.93 2.76 -13.57
CA ALA A 34 -9.57 1.62 -14.22
C ALA A 34 -9.68 0.44 -13.23
N TRP A 35 -8.64 0.15 -12.48
CA TRP A 35 -8.68 -0.90 -11.47
C TRP A 35 -9.70 -0.57 -10.37
N TRP A 36 -9.75 0.68 -9.92
CA TRP A 36 -10.66 1.13 -8.87
C TRP A 36 -12.13 0.84 -9.21
N GLU A 37 -12.49 0.93 -10.49
CA GLU A 37 -13.84 0.59 -10.95
C GLU A 37 -14.17 -0.90 -10.75
N THR A 38 -13.15 -1.75 -10.66
CA THR A 38 -13.34 -3.19 -10.44
C THR A 38 -13.27 -3.60 -8.97
N ARG A 39 -13.09 -2.65 -8.04
CA ARG A 39 -12.83 -2.95 -6.63
C ARG A 39 -13.90 -3.81 -5.95
N ASN A 40 -15.11 -3.78 -6.42
CA ASN A 40 -16.21 -4.59 -5.87
C ASN A 40 -16.06 -6.08 -6.17
N GLU A 41 -15.17 -6.46 -7.10
CA GLU A 41 -14.85 -7.86 -7.38
C GLU A 41 -13.89 -8.43 -6.32
N TYR A 42 -13.33 -7.58 -5.48
CA TYR A 42 -12.39 -7.93 -4.42
C TYR A 42 -12.90 -7.50 -3.06
N GLU A 43 -12.35 -8.09 -2.01
CA GLU A 43 -12.52 -7.59 -0.65
C GLU A 43 -11.36 -6.64 -0.38
N LEU A 44 -11.64 -5.34 -0.50
CA LEU A 44 -10.62 -4.29 -0.39
C LEU A 44 -10.46 -3.85 1.06
N LEU A 45 -9.22 -3.82 1.54
CA LEU A 45 -8.86 -3.34 2.87
C LEU A 45 -7.63 -2.44 2.76
N VAL A 46 -7.42 -1.63 3.79
CA VAL A 46 -6.19 -0.83 3.93
C VAL A 46 -5.69 -0.94 5.37
N SER A 47 -4.38 -0.86 5.55
CA SER A 47 -3.81 -0.90 6.90
C SER A 47 -3.92 0.47 7.58
N LEU A 48 -3.84 0.44 8.91
CA LEU A 48 -3.76 1.68 9.68
C LEU A 48 -2.55 2.52 9.30
N ALA A 49 -1.44 1.89 8.88
CA ALA A 49 -0.26 2.59 8.40
C ALA A 49 -0.58 3.41 7.14
N VAL A 50 -1.34 2.84 6.20
CA VAL A 50 -1.78 3.56 5.00
C VAL A 50 -2.69 4.74 5.38
N LEU A 51 -3.60 4.53 6.31
CA LEU A 51 -4.49 5.60 6.78
C LEU A 51 -3.69 6.77 7.33
N ARG A 52 -2.67 6.50 8.16
CA ARG A 52 -1.81 7.54 8.73
C ARG A 52 -1.03 8.30 7.66
N GLU A 53 -0.47 7.58 6.70
CA GLU A 53 0.25 8.23 5.60
C GLU A 53 -0.67 9.09 4.74
N CYS A 54 -1.87 8.60 4.44
CA CYS A 54 -2.85 9.34 3.64
C CYS A 54 -3.34 10.61 4.34
N GLY A 55 -3.37 10.61 5.67
CA GLY A 55 -3.76 11.77 6.46
C GLY A 55 -2.65 12.79 6.69
N ALA A 56 -1.43 12.50 6.25
CA ALA A 56 -0.27 13.37 6.45
C ALA A 56 -0.03 14.28 5.23
N GLY A 57 0.83 15.29 5.41
CA GLY A 57 1.25 16.17 4.33
C GLY A 57 0.27 17.31 4.07
N ASP A 58 0.16 17.72 2.80
CA ASP A 58 -0.71 18.83 2.41
C ASP A 58 -2.17 18.58 2.83
N PRO A 59 -2.80 19.52 3.58
CA PRO A 59 -4.17 19.31 4.09
C PRO A 59 -5.21 19.01 3.02
N ASP A 60 -5.16 19.69 1.88
CA ASP A 60 -6.13 19.48 0.80
C ASP A 60 -5.98 18.10 0.16
N ALA A 61 -4.74 17.67 -0.07
CA ALA A 61 -4.44 16.35 -0.62
C ALA A 61 -4.83 15.26 0.38
N ALA A 62 -4.52 15.46 1.66
CA ALA A 62 -4.89 14.52 2.73
C ALA A 62 -6.40 14.35 2.81
N GLU A 63 -7.17 15.43 2.73
CA GLU A 63 -8.63 15.36 2.77
C GLU A 63 -9.19 14.50 1.63
N LYS A 64 -8.66 14.65 0.42
CA LYS A 64 -9.08 13.85 -0.74
C LYS A 64 -8.77 12.37 -0.54
N ARG A 65 -7.57 12.06 -0.05
CA ARG A 65 -7.17 10.67 0.22
C ARG A 65 -8.04 10.04 1.31
N MET A 66 -8.29 10.76 2.38
CA MET A 66 -9.12 10.26 3.48
C MET A 66 -10.57 10.03 3.04
N ALA A 67 -11.09 10.86 2.13
CA ALA A 67 -12.43 10.68 1.58
C ALA A 67 -12.55 9.36 0.80
N VAL A 68 -11.53 9.00 0.03
CA VAL A 68 -11.49 7.72 -0.70
C VAL A 68 -11.54 6.53 0.26
N LEU A 69 -10.89 6.64 1.43
CA LEU A 69 -10.77 5.56 2.40
C LEU A 69 -11.92 5.48 3.40
N ALA A 70 -12.87 6.42 3.36
CA ALA A 70 -13.92 6.54 4.38
C ALA A 70 -14.71 5.24 4.62
N ASP A 71 -14.99 4.49 3.55
CA ASP A 71 -15.80 3.26 3.64
C ASP A 71 -14.95 1.98 3.49
N VAL A 72 -13.63 2.10 3.47
CA VAL A 72 -12.74 0.94 3.32
C VAL A 72 -12.41 0.37 4.69
N PRO A 73 -12.64 -0.93 4.94
CA PRO A 73 -12.26 -1.57 6.20
C PRO A 73 -10.77 -1.48 6.48
N LEU A 74 -10.40 -1.37 7.75
CA LEU A 74 -9.02 -1.20 8.19
C LEU A 74 -8.42 -2.51 8.71
N LEU A 75 -7.16 -2.73 8.39
CA LEU A 75 -6.31 -3.74 9.00
C LEU A 75 -5.50 -3.09 10.11
N LEU A 76 -5.55 -3.68 11.30
CA LEU A 76 -4.78 -3.18 12.44
C LEU A 76 -3.32 -3.57 12.34
N ILE A 77 -2.45 -2.75 12.90
CA ILE A 77 -1.03 -3.06 13.02
C ILE A 77 -0.86 -3.88 14.30
N THR A 78 -0.54 -5.17 14.16
CA THR A 78 -0.33 -6.07 15.28
C THR A 78 1.14 -6.09 15.72
N GLU A 79 1.40 -6.59 16.92
CA GLU A 79 2.78 -6.80 17.39
C GLU A 79 3.54 -7.76 16.49
N GLN A 80 2.87 -8.79 15.99
CA GLN A 80 3.47 -9.74 15.06
C GLN A 80 3.91 -9.05 13.77
N ALA A 81 3.08 -8.16 13.21
CA ALA A 81 3.43 -7.39 12.02
C ALA A 81 4.64 -6.48 12.27
N LEU A 82 4.67 -5.79 13.41
CA LEU A 82 5.80 -4.96 13.79
C LEU A 82 7.09 -5.78 13.89
N HIS A 83 7.00 -6.97 14.49
CA HIS A 83 8.14 -7.86 14.63
C HIS A 83 8.70 -8.32 13.28
N ILE A 84 7.82 -8.69 12.35
CA ILE A 84 8.20 -9.07 10.99
C ILE A 84 8.84 -7.88 10.27
N ALA A 85 8.26 -6.69 10.38
CA ALA A 85 8.82 -5.49 9.75
C ALA A 85 10.22 -5.19 10.28
N GLU A 86 10.43 -5.30 11.58
CA GLU A 86 11.76 -5.14 12.21
C GLU A 86 12.75 -6.17 11.67
N SER A 87 12.32 -7.41 11.49
CA SER A 87 13.17 -8.47 10.95
C SER A 87 13.58 -8.19 9.50
N LEU A 88 12.67 -7.68 8.67
CA LEU A 88 12.98 -7.35 7.29
C LEU A 88 14.08 -6.29 7.19
N VAL A 89 14.03 -5.29 8.06
CA VAL A 89 15.04 -4.25 8.11
C VAL A 89 16.31 -4.75 8.82
N GLY A 90 16.15 -5.45 9.93
CA GLY A 90 17.26 -5.95 10.74
C GLY A 90 18.14 -6.96 10.03
N HIS A 91 17.56 -7.77 9.13
CA HIS A 91 18.31 -8.75 8.33
C HIS A 91 18.80 -8.18 7.00
N GLY A 92 18.64 -6.88 6.77
CA GLY A 92 19.15 -6.22 5.58
C GLY A 92 18.38 -6.50 4.29
N ILE A 93 17.20 -7.14 4.37
CA ILE A 93 16.35 -7.37 3.20
C ILE A 93 15.84 -6.04 2.66
N LEU A 94 15.46 -5.14 3.56
CA LEU A 94 15.09 -3.77 3.24
C LEU A 94 15.98 -2.79 3.99
N PRO A 95 16.33 -1.63 3.38
CA PRO A 95 17.10 -0.60 4.08
C PRO A 95 16.27 0.05 5.19
N LEU A 96 16.95 0.61 6.19
CA LEU A 96 16.29 1.28 7.32
C LEU A 96 15.30 2.36 6.87
N LYS A 97 15.64 3.10 5.83
CA LYS A 97 14.75 4.14 5.27
C LYS A 97 13.45 3.59 4.67
N ALA A 98 13.37 2.28 4.46
CA ALA A 98 12.19 1.60 3.93
C ALA A 98 11.38 0.90 5.04
N ALA A 99 11.52 1.33 6.29
CA ALA A 99 10.82 0.72 7.43
C ALA A 99 9.30 0.76 7.26
N GLU A 100 8.74 1.84 6.71
CA GLU A 100 7.29 1.93 6.44
C GLU A 100 6.87 0.93 5.36
N ASP A 101 7.70 0.74 4.33
CA ASP A 101 7.43 -0.26 3.29
C ASP A 101 7.44 -1.68 3.88
N ALA A 102 8.37 -1.95 4.77
CA ALA A 102 8.43 -3.23 5.50
C ALA A 102 7.15 -3.45 6.31
N LEU A 103 6.62 -2.40 6.93
CA LEU A 103 5.39 -2.49 7.70
C LEU A 103 4.18 -2.81 6.82
N HIS A 104 4.08 -2.22 5.64
CA HIS A 104 3.00 -2.54 4.69
C HIS A 104 3.03 -4.02 4.30
N ILE A 105 4.21 -4.55 3.99
CA ILE A 105 4.38 -5.97 3.65
C ILE A 105 3.98 -6.85 4.83
N ALA A 106 4.45 -6.52 6.02
CA ALA A 106 4.20 -7.30 7.22
C ALA A 106 2.72 -7.35 7.59
N VAL A 107 2.02 -6.23 7.55
CA VAL A 107 0.58 -6.16 7.87
C VAL A 107 -0.22 -6.99 6.88
N ALA A 108 0.07 -6.88 5.58
CA ALA A 108 -0.62 -7.66 4.56
C ALA A 108 -0.40 -9.16 4.77
N THR A 109 0.83 -9.57 5.10
CA THR A 109 1.18 -10.97 5.31
C THR A 109 0.47 -11.55 6.54
N VAL A 110 0.55 -10.87 7.67
CA VAL A 110 -0.04 -11.33 8.93
C VAL A 110 -1.56 -11.38 8.83
N SER A 111 -2.16 -10.44 8.11
CA SER A 111 -3.62 -10.35 7.96
C SER A 111 -4.19 -11.31 6.92
N GLY A 112 -3.35 -12.09 6.25
CA GLY A 112 -3.82 -13.09 5.29
C GLY A 112 -4.36 -12.51 4.00
N MET A 113 -3.83 -11.39 3.55
CA MET A 113 -4.23 -10.79 2.27
C MET A 113 -3.72 -11.64 1.11
N ASP A 114 -4.53 -11.77 0.07
CA ASP A 114 -4.12 -12.46 -1.14
C ASP A 114 -3.16 -11.61 -1.97
N TYR A 115 -3.38 -10.29 -1.98
CA TYR A 115 -2.55 -9.35 -2.74
C TYR A 115 -2.29 -8.08 -1.94
N LEU A 116 -1.10 -7.52 -2.12
CA LEU A 116 -0.77 -6.16 -1.71
C LEU A 116 -0.61 -5.35 -2.99
N LEU A 117 -1.55 -4.44 -3.24
CA LEU A 117 -1.56 -3.61 -4.45
C LEU A 117 -0.73 -2.35 -4.21
N THR A 118 0.25 -2.10 -5.07
CA THR A 118 1.18 -0.99 -4.88
C THR A 118 1.81 -0.53 -6.20
N TRP A 119 2.18 0.73 -6.25
CA TRP A 119 3.06 1.28 -7.29
C TRP A 119 4.52 1.38 -6.83
N ASN A 120 4.81 1.00 -5.59
CA ASN A 120 6.19 1.01 -5.06
C ASN A 120 6.96 -0.20 -5.61
N CYS A 121 7.66 0.02 -6.73
CA CYS A 121 8.43 -1.03 -7.40
C CYS A 121 9.85 -1.16 -6.84
N ARG A 122 10.28 -0.26 -5.97
CA ARG A 122 11.62 -0.29 -5.40
C ARG A 122 11.73 -1.25 -4.22
N HIS A 123 10.78 -1.21 -3.29
CA HIS A 123 10.84 -1.98 -2.05
C HIS A 123 9.72 -2.98 -1.88
N ILE A 124 8.56 -2.79 -2.51
CA ILE A 124 7.39 -3.66 -2.32
C ILE A 124 7.20 -4.56 -3.53
N ALA A 125 6.94 -4.00 -4.71
CA ALA A 125 6.78 -4.77 -5.95
C ALA A 125 8.14 -4.99 -6.63
N ASN A 126 9.10 -5.52 -5.87
CA ASN A 126 10.46 -5.78 -6.33
C ASN A 126 10.72 -7.29 -6.27
N PRO A 127 10.91 -7.98 -7.42
CA PRO A 127 11.08 -9.43 -7.45
C PRO A 127 12.24 -9.96 -6.60
N GLU A 128 13.35 -9.23 -6.51
CA GLU A 128 14.49 -9.67 -5.70
C GLU A 128 14.18 -9.61 -4.21
N ILE A 129 13.52 -8.54 -3.77
CA ILE A 129 13.11 -8.40 -2.37
C ILE A 129 12.05 -9.45 -2.03
N GLN A 130 11.07 -9.65 -2.91
CA GLN A 130 10.03 -10.67 -2.71
C GLN A 130 10.64 -12.06 -2.56
N ARG A 131 11.63 -12.39 -3.35
CA ARG A 131 12.33 -13.68 -3.25
C ARG A 131 13.01 -13.82 -1.89
N CYS A 132 13.71 -12.79 -1.42
CA CYS A 132 14.36 -12.82 -0.11
C CYS A 132 13.37 -12.99 1.05
N ILE A 133 12.20 -12.37 0.95
CA ILE A 133 11.15 -12.51 1.97
C ILE A 133 10.60 -13.93 2.01
N ALA A 134 10.42 -14.55 0.84
CA ALA A 134 9.88 -15.92 0.72
C ALA A 134 10.83 -16.98 1.29
N GLU A 135 12.11 -16.69 1.34
CA GLU A 135 13.10 -17.56 1.96
C GLU A 135 13.10 -17.38 3.48
#